data_011108a0a87ef23db7086d0903035b5c
#
_entry.id   011108a0a87ef23db7086d0903035b5c
#
_cell.length_a   1.000
_cell.length_b   1.000
_cell.length_c   1.000
_cell.angle_alpha   90.00
_cell.angle_beta   90.00
_cell.angle_gamma   90.00
#
_symmetry.space_group_name_H-M   'P 1'
#
loop_
_entity.id
_entity.type
_entity.pdbx_description
1 polymer ?
#
loop_
_entity_poly.entity_id
_entity_poly.type
_entity_poly.pdbx_seq_one_letter_code
_entity_poly.pdbx_strand_id
1 'polypeptide(L)'
;GVRFYDEMVQAIARYANSQNKVTAADLFSNEPFHIWMEKMSKKHLAAPKHYTIPTGWYYERSRKRYQQEQLKLRGDELKRFLAKFPKKQLINKEQLAIYYTAVIKCEPHIVSKGKNWAMKEFGTAISEEFRTKKETFNEFYFERCICAAIIFRTIDDYLERNKDSARNQTGFWYKVGGYKLNIVPYTIAKILSAIPKGCTLNWKKIWDQQMLSSAFMHEIEIVTRMTNDFICDSHGMIVTEYCKRQSTWETYCTTVPYEPSHSFIEELVPESMMKEIENDAKKDQKEINDLQTAIDMITKGAAYWNALLTKGSSLISFQEQAAITQIINMATTGNIPSSRSGKLPSKTVSIVKAA
;
A
#
# COMPACT_ATOMS: atom_id res chain seq x y z
N GLY A 1 53.58 -13.02 1.58
CA GLY A 1 52.77 -11.83 1.33
C GLY A 1 51.80 -12.02 0.18
N VAL A 2 52.27 -12.52 -0.98
CA VAL A 2 51.42 -12.62 -2.21
C VAL A 2 50.32 -13.68 -2.04
N ARG A 3 50.59 -14.86 -1.50
CA ARG A 3 49.57 -15.90 -1.29
C ARG A 3 48.42 -15.44 -0.38
N PHE A 4 48.76 -14.75 0.70
CA PHE A 4 47.74 -14.22 1.63
C PHE A 4 46.83 -13.17 0.96
N TYR A 5 47.40 -12.36 0.07
CA TYR A 5 46.64 -11.36 -0.70
C TYR A 5 45.68 -12.03 -1.69
N ASP A 6 46.14 -13.05 -2.41
CA ASP A 6 45.29 -13.79 -3.37
C ASP A 6 44.17 -14.56 -2.68
N GLU A 7 44.45 -15.18 -1.52
CA GLU A 7 43.44 -15.85 -0.70
C GLU A 7 42.39 -14.85 -0.17
N MET A 8 42.84 -13.67 0.26
CA MET A 8 41.95 -12.61 0.75
C MET A 8 41.09 -12.03 -0.38
N VAL A 9 41.64 -11.81 -1.56
CA VAL A 9 40.90 -11.37 -2.75
C VAL A 9 39.87 -12.40 -3.19
N GLN A 10 40.23 -13.69 -3.18
CA GLN A 10 39.29 -14.78 -3.46
C GLN A 10 38.21 -14.91 -2.38
N ALA A 11 38.53 -14.71 -1.12
CA ALA A 11 37.56 -14.70 -0.04
C ALA A 11 36.61 -13.51 -0.15
N ILE A 12 37.12 -12.31 -0.42
CA ILE A 12 36.32 -11.11 -0.67
C ILE A 12 35.41 -11.31 -1.88
N ALA A 13 35.93 -11.86 -2.99
CA ALA A 13 35.13 -12.13 -4.20
C ALA A 13 34.02 -13.18 -3.92
N ARG A 14 34.32 -14.23 -3.16
CA ARG A 14 33.31 -15.22 -2.72
C ARG A 14 32.27 -14.60 -1.79
N TYR A 15 32.71 -13.79 -0.83
CA TYR A 15 31.78 -13.07 0.08
C TYR A 15 30.94 -12.05 -0.68
N ALA A 16 31.50 -11.26 -1.58
CA ALA A 16 30.78 -10.31 -2.41
C ALA A 16 29.76 -11.02 -3.31
N ASN A 17 30.11 -12.12 -3.93
CA ASN A 17 29.22 -12.92 -4.77
C ASN A 17 28.18 -13.74 -3.95
N SER A 18 28.47 -14.14 -2.72
CA SER A 18 27.52 -14.85 -1.87
C SER A 18 26.54 -13.93 -1.15
N GLN A 19 26.95 -12.68 -0.88
CA GLN A 19 26.10 -11.71 -0.18
C GLN A 19 25.05 -11.03 -1.07
N ASN A 20 25.24 -10.99 -2.38
CA ASN A 20 24.35 -10.28 -3.30
C ASN A 20 23.92 -11.12 -4.49
N LYS A 21 23.04 -12.09 -4.24
CA LYS A 21 22.23 -12.62 -5.34
C LYS A 21 21.35 -11.49 -5.84
N VAL A 22 21.80 -10.78 -6.90
CA VAL A 22 21.03 -9.73 -7.55
C VAL A 22 19.73 -10.35 -8.05
N THR A 23 18.60 -9.90 -7.50
CA THR A 23 17.27 -10.34 -7.93
C THR A 23 16.69 -9.37 -8.96
N ALA A 24 15.66 -9.80 -9.69
CA ALA A 24 14.90 -8.90 -10.56
C ALA A 24 14.46 -7.62 -9.82
N ALA A 25 14.04 -7.76 -8.56
CA ALA A 25 13.66 -6.62 -7.73
C ALA A 25 14.81 -5.63 -7.49
N ASP A 26 16.05 -6.10 -7.37
CA ASP A 26 17.21 -5.21 -7.16
C ASP A 26 17.54 -4.40 -8.42
N LEU A 27 17.38 -5.01 -9.60
CA LEU A 27 17.58 -4.34 -10.89
C LEU A 27 16.65 -3.14 -11.07
N PHE A 28 15.39 -3.26 -10.66
CA PHE A 28 14.40 -2.19 -10.77
C PHE A 28 14.47 -1.15 -9.64
N SER A 29 15.37 -1.28 -8.65
CA SER A 29 15.39 -0.38 -7.48
C SER A 29 15.58 1.09 -7.82
N ASN A 30 16.31 1.40 -8.89
CA ASN A 30 16.63 2.77 -9.29
C ASN A 30 15.74 3.29 -10.43
N GLU A 31 14.74 2.51 -10.86
CA GLU A 31 13.79 2.95 -11.86
C GLU A 31 12.96 4.15 -11.35
N PRO A 32 12.67 5.13 -12.20
CA PRO A 32 11.98 6.37 -11.82
C PRO A 32 10.64 6.14 -11.13
N PHE A 33 9.88 5.13 -11.55
CA PHE A 33 8.63 4.75 -10.91
C PHE A 33 8.82 4.38 -9.43
N HIS A 34 9.82 3.56 -9.10
CA HIS A 34 10.06 3.13 -7.72
C HIS A 34 10.57 4.27 -6.83
N ILE A 35 11.32 5.22 -7.40
CA ILE A 35 11.73 6.46 -6.71
C ILE A 35 10.49 7.33 -6.42
N TRP A 36 9.61 7.46 -7.40
CA TRP A 36 8.34 8.18 -7.26
C TRP A 36 7.45 7.54 -6.20
N MET A 37 7.27 6.21 -6.21
CA MET A 37 6.51 5.47 -5.20
C MET A 37 7.05 5.68 -3.78
N GLU A 38 8.38 5.64 -3.59
CA GLU A 38 9.00 5.91 -2.29
C GLU A 38 8.72 7.35 -1.83
N LYS A 39 8.81 8.33 -2.73
CA LYS A 39 8.51 9.73 -2.44
C LYS A 39 7.03 9.92 -2.07
N MET A 40 6.13 9.33 -2.84
CA MET A 40 4.69 9.39 -2.57
C MET A 40 4.34 8.74 -1.24
N SER A 41 4.89 7.57 -0.93
CA SER A 41 4.63 6.86 0.33
C SER A 41 5.00 7.65 1.59
N LYS A 42 5.98 8.53 1.51
CA LYS A 42 6.39 9.40 2.62
C LYS A 42 5.54 10.65 2.78
N LYS A 43 4.96 11.12 1.67
CA LYS A 43 4.20 12.36 1.60
C LYS A 43 2.69 12.14 1.70
N HIS A 44 2.19 11.06 1.11
CA HIS A 44 0.76 10.81 0.95
C HIS A 44 0.24 9.90 2.07
N LEU A 45 -0.54 10.46 3.00
CA LEU A 45 -1.00 9.80 4.21
C LEU A 45 -2.49 9.48 4.12
N ALA A 46 -2.90 8.37 4.72
CA ALA A 46 -4.30 8.03 4.90
C ALA A 46 -4.90 8.77 6.10
N ALA A 47 -6.17 9.17 5.98
CA ALA A 47 -6.90 9.84 7.04
C ALA A 47 -6.95 9.00 8.33
N PRO A 48 -6.91 9.62 9.52
CA PRO A 48 -6.99 8.92 10.79
C PRO A 48 -8.43 8.44 11.05
N LYS A 49 -8.68 7.14 10.94
CA LYS A 49 -9.99 6.55 11.30
C LYS A 49 -9.99 5.82 12.63
N HIS A 50 -9.00 4.98 12.81
CA HIS A 50 -8.82 4.18 14.03
C HIS A 50 -7.62 4.65 14.86
N TYR A 51 -6.89 5.65 14.35
CA TYR A 51 -5.71 6.22 14.98
C TYR A 51 -5.95 7.71 15.18
N THR A 52 -5.33 8.26 16.21
CA THR A 52 -5.38 9.70 16.50
C THR A 52 -4.56 10.54 15.52
N ILE A 53 -3.75 9.90 14.68
CA ILE A 53 -2.85 10.53 13.72
C ILE A 53 -2.98 9.89 12.34
N PRO A 54 -2.74 10.65 11.25
CA PRO A 54 -2.65 10.09 9.90
C PRO A 54 -1.54 9.04 9.79
N THR A 55 -1.79 7.98 9.03
CA THR A 55 -0.81 6.91 8.82
C THR A 55 -0.41 6.81 7.36
N GLY A 56 0.84 6.38 7.11
CA GLY A 56 1.39 6.21 5.78
C GLY A 56 1.66 4.74 5.44
N TRP A 57 1.47 4.41 4.18
CA TRP A 57 1.94 3.15 3.63
C TRP A 57 3.41 3.31 3.27
N TYR A 58 4.29 2.66 4.04
CA TYR A 58 5.72 2.74 3.78
C TYR A 58 6.10 1.86 2.58
N TYR A 59 6.60 2.47 1.51
CA TYR A 59 7.10 1.75 0.36
C TYR A 59 8.60 1.46 0.49
N GLU A 60 8.95 0.18 0.65
CA GLU A 60 10.32 -0.28 0.78
C GLU A 60 10.95 -0.52 -0.60
N ARG A 61 11.59 0.52 -1.14
CA ARG A 61 12.27 0.48 -2.44
C ARG A 61 13.54 -0.37 -2.41
N SER A 62 14.28 -0.32 -1.33
CA SER A 62 15.50 -1.11 -1.10
C SER A 62 15.29 -2.04 0.09
N ARG A 63 15.83 -3.25 0.03
CA ARG A 63 15.68 -4.25 1.09
C ARG A 63 16.11 -3.73 2.45
N LYS A 64 15.31 -4.03 3.47
CA LYS A 64 15.54 -3.65 4.88
C LYS A 64 15.59 -2.13 5.13
N ARG A 65 15.18 -1.30 4.17
CA ARG A 65 15.20 0.16 4.32
C ARG A 65 14.36 0.62 5.51
N TYR A 66 13.18 0.04 5.69
CA TYR A 66 12.31 0.31 6.83
C TYR A 66 13.01 0.03 8.17
N GLN A 67 13.69 -1.10 8.30
CA GLN A 67 14.46 -1.44 9.50
C GLN A 67 15.65 -0.50 9.69
N GLN A 68 16.37 -0.15 8.63
CA GLN A 68 17.49 0.79 8.69
C GLN A 68 17.06 2.18 9.16
N GLU A 69 15.89 2.66 8.75
CA GLU A 69 15.34 3.93 9.24
C GLU A 69 15.00 3.84 10.73
N GLN A 70 14.40 2.74 11.19
CA GLN A 70 14.13 2.52 12.62
C GLN A 70 15.42 2.51 13.47
N LEU A 71 16.49 1.89 13.00
CA LEU A 71 17.76 1.81 13.74
C LEU A 71 18.43 3.17 13.97
N LYS A 72 18.10 4.17 13.15
CA LYS A 72 18.60 5.55 13.28
C LYS A 72 17.85 6.37 14.32
N LEU A 73 16.63 5.94 14.65
CA LEU A 73 15.72 6.67 15.53
C LEU A 73 15.77 6.11 16.95
N ARG A 74 15.50 6.95 17.96
CA ARG A 74 15.49 6.58 19.38
C ARG A 74 14.29 7.22 20.09
N GLY A 75 13.90 6.62 21.22
CA GLY A 75 12.89 7.19 22.12
C GLY A 75 11.60 7.56 21.38
N ASP A 76 11.18 8.80 21.53
CA ASP A 76 9.91 9.28 20.96
C ASP A 76 9.94 9.47 19.45
N GLU A 77 11.11 9.66 18.84
CA GLU A 77 11.22 9.70 17.37
C GLU A 77 10.89 8.33 16.75
N LEU A 78 11.37 7.26 17.36
CA LEU A 78 11.05 5.91 16.94
C LEU A 78 9.55 5.62 17.12
N LYS A 79 8.98 6.01 18.27
CA LYS A 79 7.52 5.84 18.51
C LYS A 79 6.69 6.57 17.45
N ARG A 80 7.03 7.82 17.13
CA ARG A 80 6.36 8.61 16.08
C ARG A 80 6.49 7.98 14.70
N PHE A 81 7.68 7.51 14.36
CA PHE A 81 7.89 6.80 13.08
C PHE A 81 7.02 5.57 12.98
N LEU A 82 6.97 4.73 14.02
CA LEU A 82 6.16 3.51 14.04
C LEU A 82 4.65 3.80 14.04
N ALA A 83 4.23 4.88 14.69
CA ALA A 83 2.85 5.33 14.66
C ALA A 83 2.44 5.85 13.27
N LYS A 84 3.32 6.61 12.61
CA LYS A 84 3.11 7.14 11.26
C LYS A 84 3.17 6.03 10.20
N PHE A 85 4.11 5.09 10.32
CA PHE A 85 4.33 3.99 9.37
C PHE A 85 4.21 2.63 10.07
N PRO A 86 2.99 2.16 10.38
CA PRO A 86 2.80 0.88 11.03
C PRO A 86 3.30 -0.27 10.14
N LYS A 87 3.88 -1.30 10.75
CA LYS A 87 4.39 -2.49 10.02
C LYS A 87 3.33 -3.15 9.13
N LYS A 88 2.06 -3.08 9.51
CA LYS A 88 0.94 -3.58 8.69
C LYS A 88 0.77 -2.82 7.37
N GLN A 89 1.27 -1.57 7.29
CA GLN A 89 1.25 -0.72 6.10
C GLN A 89 2.61 -0.66 5.39
N LEU A 90 3.48 -1.65 5.64
CA LEU A 90 4.73 -1.82 4.90
C LEU A 90 4.48 -2.63 3.62
N ILE A 91 4.95 -2.13 2.48
CA ILE A 91 4.88 -2.80 1.19
C ILE A 91 6.23 -2.69 0.47
N ASN A 92 6.74 -3.80 -0.06
CA ASN A 92 7.95 -3.82 -0.87
C ASN A 92 7.63 -3.94 -2.38
N LYS A 93 8.65 -3.84 -3.22
CA LYS A 93 8.52 -3.90 -4.68
C LYS A 93 7.91 -5.20 -5.18
N GLU A 94 8.36 -6.33 -4.64
CA GLU A 94 7.85 -7.66 -5.04
C GLU A 94 6.37 -7.81 -4.69
N GLN A 95 5.97 -7.33 -3.53
CA GLN A 95 4.57 -7.31 -3.11
C GLN A 95 3.73 -6.38 -3.99
N LEU A 96 4.23 -5.18 -4.28
CA LEU A 96 3.52 -4.26 -5.18
C LEU A 96 3.32 -4.88 -6.56
N ALA A 97 4.35 -5.54 -7.13
CA ALA A 97 4.24 -6.21 -8.42
C ALA A 97 3.15 -7.27 -8.42
N ILE A 98 3.08 -8.12 -7.38
CA ILE A 98 2.04 -9.14 -7.22
C ILE A 98 0.66 -8.50 -7.14
N TYR A 99 0.49 -7.50 -6.27
CA TYR A 99 -0.81 -6.86 -6.04
C TYR A 99 -1.30 -6.11 -7.27
N TYR A 100 -0.41 -5.37 -7.92
CA TYR A 100 -0.72 -4.65 -9.15
C TYR A 100 -1.12 -5.61 -10.29
N THR A 101 -0.37 -6.68 -10.48
CA THR A 101 -0.67 -7.68 -11.53
C THR A 101 -1.99 -8.39 -11.25
N ALA A 102 -2.28 -8.74 -9.99
CA ALA A 102 -3.53 -9.40 -9.62
C ALA A 102 -4.75 -8.49 -9.75
N VAL A 103 -4.64 -7.23 -9.27
CA VAL A 103 -5.80 -6.34 -9.08
C VAL A 103 -5.96 -5.35 -10.23
N ILE A 104 -4.87 -4.75 -10.72
CA ILE A 104 -4.95 -3.70 -11.75
C ILE A 104 -4.91 -4.30 -13.15
N LYS A 105 -4.07 -5.33 -13.37
CA LYS A 105 -3.97 -6.01 -14.66
C LYS A 105 -4.93 -7.18 -14.79
N CYS A 106 -5.46 -7.72 -13.69
CA CYS A 106 -6.31 -8.92 -13.67
C CYS A 106 -5.65 -10.13 -14.38
N GLU A 107 -4.35 -10.33 -14.14
CA GLU A 107 -3.54 -11.40 -14.76
C GLU A 107 -3.13 -12.46 -13.71
N PRO A 108 -4.07 -13.28 -13.22
CA PRO A 108 -3.81 -14.23 -12.13
C PRO A 108 -2.79 -15.32 -12.53
N HIS A 109 -2.72 -15.70 -13.80
CA HIS A 109 -1.77 -16.66 -14.32
C HIS A 109 -0.31 -16.18 -14.23
N ILE A 110 -0.07 -14.87 -14.37
CA ILE A 110 1.26 -14.28 -14.20
C ILE A 110 1.69 -14.34 -12.73
N VAL A 111 0.79 -13.99 -11.80
CA VAL A 111 1.05 -14.11 -10.36
C VAL A 111 1.36 -15.55 -9.97
N SER A 112 0.64 -16.51 -10.54
CA SER A 112 0.84 -17.95 -10.31
C SER A 112 2.22 -18.46 -10.77
N LYS A 113 2.89 -17.78 -11.70
CA LYS A 113 4.29 -18.09 -12.09
C LYS A 113 5.30 -17.72 -11.00
N GLY A 114 4.89 -16.98 -9.99
CA GLY A 114 5.68 -16.61 -8.84
C GLY A 114 6.21 -15.17 -8.86
N LYS A 115 6.72 -14.74 -7.70
CA LYS A 115 7.09 -13.34 -7.44
C LYS A 115 8.15 -12.78 -8.39
N ASN A 116 9.13 -13.58 -8.79
CA ASN A 116 10.19 -13.13 -9.68
C ASN A 116 9.65 -12.84 -11.08
N TRP A 117 8.71 -13.65 -11.54
CA TRP A 117 8.07 -13.46 -12.83
C TRP A 117 7.15 -12.24 -12.80
N ALA A 118 6.28 -12.14 -11.80
CA ALA A 118 5.42 -10.98 -11.61
C ALA A 118 6.24 -9.68 -11.52
N MET A 119 7.38 -9.69 -10.81
CA MET A 119 8.26 -8.52 -10.71
C MET A 119 8.89 -8.13 -12.05
N LYS A 120 9.30 -9.12 -12.87
CA LYS A 120 9.89 -8.86 -14.18
C LYS A 120 8.85 -8.25 -15.13
N GLU A 121 7.68 -8.86 -15.26
CA GLU A 121 6.59 -8.38 -16.12
C GLU A 121 6.12 -6.98 -15.68
N PHE A 122 5.86 -6.81 -14.39
CA PHE A 122 5.48 -5.53 -13.80
C PHE A 122 6.56 -4.46 -14.02
N GLY A 123 7.83 -4.76 -13.70
CA GLY A 123 8.93 -3.80 -13.80
C GLY A 123 9.11 -3.28 -15.22
N THR A 124 9.05 -4.16 -16.22
CA THR A 124 9.15 -3.76 -17.64
C THR A 124 7.98 -2.89 -18.06
N ALA A 125 6.75 -3.33 -17.77
CA ALA A 125 5.54 -2.61 -18.16
C ALA A 125 5.42 -1.25 -17.47
N ILE A 126 5.68 -1.18 -16.16
CA ILE A 126 5.52 0.06 -15.39
C ILE A 126 6.61 1.09 -15.73
N SER A 127 7.83 0.65 -16.02
CA SER A 127 8.92 1.56 -16.43
C SER A 127 8.59 2.23 -17.77
N GLU A 128 8.05 1.47 -18.72
CA GLU A 128 7.61 2.01 -20.01
C GLU A 128 6.40 2.94 -19.85
N GLU A 129 5.40 2.55 -19.06
CA GLU A 129 4.22 3.37 -18.78
C GLU A 129 4.61 4.68 -18.07
N PHE A 130 5.50 4.62 -17.07
CA PHE A 130 5.99 5.80 -16.36
C PHE A 130 6.75 6.76 -17.27
N ARG A 131 7.49 6.23 -18.25
CA ARG A 131 8.24 7.04 -19.23
C ARG A 131 7.31 7.74 -20.22
N THR A 132 6.26 7.03 -20.70
CA THR A 132 5.41 7.50 -21.79
C THR A 132 4.18 8.28 -21.33
N LYS A 133 3.69 8.03 -20.10
CA LYS A 133 2.43 8.58 -19.55
C LYS A 133 2.66 9.16 -18.16
N LYS A 134 3.72 9.93 -17.97
CA LYS A 134 4.14 10.43 -16.65
C LYS A 134 3.06 11.25 -15.95
N GLU A 135 2.20 11.93 -16.68
CA GLU A 135 1.09 12.74 -16.16
C GLU A 135 0.00 11.90 -15.47
N THR A 136 -0.10 10.62 -15.76
CA THR A 136 -1.08 9.73 -15.10
C THR A 136 -0.65 9.33 -13.69
N PHE A 137 0.65 9.47 -13.38
CA PHE A 137 1.21 9.09 -12.09
C PHE A 137 1.08 10.23 -11.07
N ASN A 138 -0.10 10.36 -10.52
CA ASN A 138 -0.50 11.34 -9.52
C ASN A 138 -0.83 10.68 -8.17
N GLU A 139 -1.32 11.45 -7.20
CA GLU A 139 -1.72 10.99 -5.88
C GLU A 139 -2.75 9.85 -5.97
N PHE A 140 -3.73 9.98 -6.85
CA PHE A 140 -4.77 8.97 -7.03
C PHE A 140 -4.22 7.64 -7.61
N TYR A 141 -3.23 7.72 -8.50
CA TYR A 141 -2.54 6.51 -8.97
C TYR A 141 -1.83 5.77 -7.83
N PHE A 142 -1.18 6.53 -6.92
CA PHE A 142 -0.60 5.96 -5.71
C PHE A 142 -1.66 5.29 -4.83
N GLU A 143 -2.79 5.97 -4.57
CA GLU A 143 -3.91 5.40 -3.82
C GLU A 143 -4.40 4.09 -4.43
N ARG A 144 -4.57 4.01 -5.75
CA ARG A 144 -4.94 2.77 -6.45
C ARG A 144 -3.93 1.65 -6.24
N CYS A 145 -2.64 1.94 -6.28
CA CYS A 145 -1.59 0.95 -5.99
C CYS A 145 -1.73 0.41 -4.55
N ILE A 146 -2.05 1.28 -3.60
CA ILE A 146 -2.26 0.87 -2.21
C ILE A 146 -3.59 0.13 -2.04
N CYS A 147 -4.66 0.57 -2.69
CA CYS A 147 -5.92 -0.17 -2.70
C CYS A 147 -5.76 -1.59 -3.24
N ALA A 148 -4.92 -1.80 -4.25
CA ALA A 148 -4.56 -3.13 -4.72
C ALA A 148 -3.92 -3.98 -3.61
N ALA A 149 -3.06 -3.38 -2.77
CA ALA A 149 -2.49 -4.06 -1.61
C ALA A 149 -3.55 -4.38 -0.55
N ILE A 150 -4.48 -3.45 -0.29
CA ILE A 150 -5.59 -3.67 0.66
C ILE A 150 -6.46 -4.84 0.20
N ILE A 151 -6.88 -4.84 -1.07
CA ILE A 151 -7.71 -5.91 -1.65
C ILE A 151 -6.99 -7.26 -1.53
N PHE A 152 -5.77 -7.35 -2.03
CA PHE A 152 -5.02 -8.60 -2.03
C PHE A 152 -4.82 -9.15 -0.61
N ARG A 153 -4.36 -8.30 0.32
CA ARG A 153 -4.09 -8.70 1.71
C ARG A 153 -5.36 -9.08 2.45
N THR A 154 -6.47 -8.41 2.21
CA THR A 154 -7.75 -8.75 2.84
C THR A 154 -8.18 -10.15 2.47
N ILE A 155 -8.04 -10.55 1.19
CA ILE A 155 -8.39 -11.91 0.74
C ILE A 155 -7.37 -12.93 1.27
N ASP A 156 -6.09 -12.59 1.25
CA ASP A 156 -5.03 -13.44 1.79
C ASP A 156 -5.23 -13.71 3.29
N ASP A 157 -5.55 -12.67 4.07
CA ASP A 157 -5.84 -12.75 5.49
C ASP A 157 -7.17 -13.48 5.77
N TYR A 158 -8.18 -13.31 4.90
CA TYR A 158 -9.44 -14.06 4.99
C TYR A 158 -9.20 -15.56 4.86
N LEU A 159 -8.42 -15.97 3.86
CA LEU A 159 -8.06 -17.37 3.67
C LEU A 159 -7.22 -17.93 4.82
N GLU A 160 -6.26 -17.15 5.34
CA GLU A 160 -5.40 -17.59 6.45
C GLU A 160 -6.19 -17.81 7.74
N ARG A 161 -7.10 -16.91 8.07
CA ARG A 161 -7.97 -17.04 9.27
C ARG A 161 -8.90 -18.26 9.18
N ASN A 162 -9.43 -18.53 7.99
CA ASN A 162 -10.34 -19.66 7.80
C ASN A 162 -9.63 -21.01 7.69
N LYS A 163 -8.33 -21.01 7.37
CA LYS A 163 -7.49 -22.23 7.37
C LYS A 163 -7.41 -22.89 8.75
N ASP A 164 -7.30 -22.10 9.81
CA ASP A 164 -7.16 -22.62 11.18
C ASP A 164 -8.46 -23.22 11.71
N SER A 165 -9.62 -22.70 11.29
CA SER A 165 -10.93 -23.29 11.61
C SER A 165 -11.15 -24.66 10.98
N ALA A 166 -10.41 -24.97 9.93
CA ALA A 166 -10.55 -26.17 9.12
C ALA A 166 -9.55 -27.28 9.48
N ARG A 167 -8.63 -27.06 10.43
CA ARG A 167 -7.62 -28.06 10.82
C ARG A 167 -8.18 -29.40 11.22
N ASN A 168 -9.43 -29.48 11.60
CA ASN A 168 -10.11 -30.69 12.04
C ASN A 168 -11.15 -31.25 11.04
N GLN A 169 -11.24 -30.68 9.83
CA GLN A 169 -12.25 -31.10 8.84
C GLN A 169 -11.59 -31.32 7.47
N THR A 170 -11.81 -32.50 6.90
CA THR A 170 -11.57 -32.84 5.50
C THR A 170 -12.51 -32.02 4.63
N GLY A 171 -12.20 -30.76 4.33
CA GLY A 171 -13.10 -29.89 3.62
C GLY A 171 -12.41 -28.86 2.74
N PHE A 172 -13.21 -28.00 2.17
CA PHE A 172 -12.85 -26.90 1.28
C PHE A 172 -11.62 -26.10 1.76
N TRP A 173 -11.62 -25.67 3.03
CA TRP A 173 -10.56 -24.82 3.60
C TRP A 173 -9.19 -25.49 3.72
N TYR A 174 -9.16 -26.82 3.91
CA TYR A 174 -7.90 -27.57 3.91
C TYR A 174 -7.21 -27.53 2.56
N LYS A 175 -7.98 -27.68 1.47
CA LYS A 175 -7.48 -27.60 0.09
C LYS A 175 -7.00 -26.19 -0.25
N VAL A 176 -7.79 -25.15 0.11
CA VAL A 176 -7.44 -23.73 -0.08
C VAL A 176 -6.10 -23.39 0.53
N GLY A 177 -5.82 -23.84 1.75
CA GLY A 177 -4.56 -23.54 2.44
C GLY A 177 -3.31 -23.96 1.66
N GLY A 178 -3.38 -25.04 0.89
CA GLY A 178 -2.25 -25.51 0.06
C GLY A 178 -1.99 -24.65 -1.19
N TYR A 179 -3.03 -23.98 -1.73
CA TYR A 179 -2.96 -23.25 -3.01
C TYR A 179 -3.30 -21.76 -2.91
N LYS A 180 -3.19 -21.22 -1.72
CA LYS A 180 -3.55 -19.83 -1.40
C LYS A 180 -2.98 -18.82 -2.40
N LEU A 181 -1.70 -18.96 -2.78
CA LEU A 181 -1.04 -18.08 -3.75
C LEU A 181 -1.63 -18.15 -5.18
N ASN A 182 -2.38 -19.21 -5.50
CA ASN A 182 -3.07 -19.32 -6.77
C ASN A 182 -4.52 -18.85 -6.62
N ILE A 183 -5.18 -19.18 -5.51
CA ILE A 183 -6.59 -18.86 -5.28
C ILE A 183 -6.80 -17.36 -5.15
N VAL A 184 -5.96 -16.64 -4.38
CA VAL A 184 -6.13 -15.19 -4.17
C VAL A 184 -6.20 -14.41 -5.48
N PRO A 185 -5.21 -14.48 -6.40
CA PRO A 185 -5.26 -13.70 -7.63
C PRO A 185 -6.39 -14.12 -8.57
N TYR A 186 -6.74 -15.40 -8.64
CA TYR A 186 -7.87 -15.89 -9.45
C TYR A 186 -9.22 -15.40 -8.90
N THR A 187 -9.41 -15.39 -7.58
CA THR A 187 -10.59 -14.82 -6.91
C THR A 187 -10.73 -13.33 -7.25
N ILE A 188 -9.65 -12.57 -7.08
CA ILE A 188 -9.62 -11.15 -7.40
C ILE A 188 -10.01 -10.90 -8.85
N ALA A 189 -9.31 -11.53 -9.77
CA ALA A 189 -9.52 -11.32 -11.20
C ALA A 189 -10.94 -11.71 -11.62
N LYS A 190 -11.54 -12.77 -11.03
CA LYS A 190 -12.91 -13.18 -11.33
C LYS A 190 -13.93 -12.14 -10.89
N ILE A 191 -13.81 -11.61 -9.68
CA ILE A 191 -14.69 -10.53 -9.18
C ILE A 191 -14.57 -9.29 -10.08
N LEU A 192 -13.33 -8.87 -10.36
CA LEU A 192 -13.09 -7.65 -11.12
C LEU A 192 -13.49 -7.76 -12.60
N SER A 193 -13.33 -8.96 -13.20
CA SER A 193 -13.76 -9.20 -14.59
C SER A 193 -15.29 -9.18 -14.79
N ALA A 194 -16.05 -9.32 -13.69
CA ALA A 194 -17.51 -9.27 -13.71
C ALA A 194 -18.08 -7.87 -13.46
N ILE A 195 -17.22 -6.87 -13.22
CA ILE A 195 -17.66 -5.47 -13.10
C ILE A 195 -18.27 -5.02 -14.45
N PRO A 196 -19.45 -4.42 -14.44
CA PRO A 196 -20.09 -3.94 -15.67
C PRO A 196 -19.22 -2.93 -16.43
N LYS A 197 -19.28 -2.97 -17.76
CA LYS A 197 -18.56 -2.02 -18.63
C LYS A 197 -18.93 -0.57 -18.27
N GLY A 198 -17.92 0.29 -18.19
CA GLY A 198 -18.08 1.70 -17.83
C GLY A 198 -18.18 1.95 -16.32
N CYS A 199 -18.07 0.90 -15.50
CA CYS A 199 -17.98 0.99 -14.05
C CYS A 199 -16.60 0.52 -13.55
N THR A 200 -16.22 1.00 -12.36
CA THR A 200 -15.00 0.62 -11.66
C THR A 200 -15.23 0.56 -10.16
N LEU A 201 -14.29 -0.01 -9.42
CA LEU A 201 -14.29 0.06 -7.97
C LEU A 201 -14.25 1.50 -7.49
N ASN A 202 -14.93 1.79 -6.39
CA ASN A 202 -14.77 3.05 -5.68
C ASN A 202 -13.43 3.05 -4.92
N TRP A 203 -12.35 3.33 -5.66
CA TRP A 203 -10.97 3.35 -5.12
C TRP A 203 -10.81 4.33 -3.97
N LYS A 204 -11.49 5.49 -4.05
CA LYS A 204 -11.47 6.51 -2.99
C LYS A 204 -12.09 5.98 -1.69
N LYS A 205 -13.21 5.27 -1.78
CA LYS A 205 -13.86 4.65 -0.62
C LYS A 205 -12.94 3.61 0.04
N ILE A 206 -12.25 2.76 -0.76
CA ILE A 206 -11.30 1.77 -0.24
C ILE A 206 -10.11 2.46 0.43
N TRP A 207 -9.55 3.49 -0.20
CA TRP A 207 -8.47 4.29 0.37
C TRP A 207 -8.86 4.96 1.68
N ASP A 208 -10.00 5.65 1.72
CA ASP A 208 -10.48 6.34 2.91
C ASP A 208 -10.82 5.40 4.04
N GLN A 209 -11.35 4.23 3.71
CA GLN A 209 -11.73 3.23 4.70
C GLN A 209 -10.59 2.32 5.12
N GLN A 210 -9.51 2.24 4.34
CA GLN A 210 -8.39 1.30 4.54
C GLN A 210 -8.87 -0.16 4.74
N MET A 211 -10.03 -0.49 4.20
CA MET A 211 -10.68 -1.80 4.29
C MET A 211 -11.72 -1.97 3.18
N LEU A 212 -12.12 -3.21 2.93
CA LEU A 212 -13.20 -3.54 2.01
C LEU A 212 -14.56 -3.47 2.72
N SER A 213 -15.59 -3.20 1.96
CA SER A 213 -16.98 -3.19 2.42
C SER A 213 -17.49 -4.62 2.69
N SER A 214 -18.60 -4.73 3.43
CA SER A 214 -19.27 -6.01 3.64
C SER A 214 -19.78 -6.64 2.35
N ALA A 215 -20.23 -5.82 1.39
CA ALA A 215 -20.67 -6.31 0.09
C ALA A 215 -19.50 -6.92 -0.69
N PHE A 216 -18.33 -6.26 -0.72
CA PHE A 216 -17.15 -6.83 -1.36
C PHE A 216 -16.67 -8.11 -0.65
N MET A 217 -16.72 -8.15 0.70
CA MET A 217 -16.37 -9.34 1.47
C MET A 217 -17.29 -10.52 1.16
N HIS A 218 -18.57 -10.27 0.91
CA HIS A 218 -19.51 -11.31 0.47
C HIS A 218 -19.14 -11.91 -0.89
N GLU A 219 -18.76 -11.06 -1.87
CA GLU A 219 -18.26 -11.55 -3.15
C GLU A 219 -17.00 -12.40 -3.00
N ILE A 220 -16.08 -11.97 -2.13
CA ILE A 220 -14.86 -12.73 -1.83
C ILE A 220 -15.21 -14.14 -1.31
N GLU A 221 -16.16 -14.26 -0.41
CA GLU A 221 -16.57 -15.55 0.14
C GLU A 221 -17.10 -16.49 -0.96
N ILE A 222 -18.02 -15.99 -1.80
CA ILE A 222 -18.63 -16.77 -2.88
C ILE A 222 -17.57 -17.18 -3.90
N VAL A 223 -16.83 -16.21 -4.43
CA VAL A 223 -15.92 -16.44 -5.55
C VAL A 223 -14.69 -17.23 -5.11
N THR A 224 -14.27 -17.14 -3.85
CA THR A 224 -13.18 -17.98 -3.34
C THR A 224 -13.55 -19.47 -3.39
N ARG A 225 -14.79 -19.83 -3.06
CA ARG A 225 -15.25 -21.22 -3.16
C ARG A 225 -15.29 -21.69 -4.61
N MET A 226 -15.87 -20.88 -5.49
CA MET A 226 -15.91 -21.18 -6.93
C MET A 226 -14.50 -21.36 -7.52
N THR A 227 -13.59 -20.46 -7.13
CA THR A 227 -12.18 -20.51 -7.57
C THR A 227 -11.48 -21.77 -7.08
N ASN A 228 -11.68 -22.15 -5.81
CA ASN A 228 -11.09 -23.37 -5.26
C ASN A 228 -11.59 -24.61 -6.00
N ASP A 229 -12.89 -24.71 -6.21
CA ASP A 229 -13.49 -25.88 -6.88
C ASP A 229 -12.96 -26.01 -8.30
N PHE A 230 -12.91 -24.91 -9.05
CA PHE A 230 -12.34 -24.89 -10.41
C PHE A 230 -10.85 -25.28 -10.43
N ILE A 231 -10.03 -24.68 -9.55
CA ILE A 231 -8.58 -24.94 -9.52
C ILE A 231 -8.28 -26.37 -9.08
N CYS A 232 -9.04 -26.92 -8.13
CA CYS A 232 -8.83 -28.28 -7.64
C CYS A 232 -9.21 -29.34 -8.67
N ASP A 233 -10.10 -29.02 -9.62
CA ASP A 233 -10.40 -29.86 -10.78
C ASP A 233 -9.39 -29.60 -11.91
N SER A 234 -8.12 -29.84 -11.62
CA SER A 234 -7.00 -29.55 -12.52
C SER A 234 -6.78 -30.58 -13.63
N HIS A 235 -7.77 -31.43 -13.88
CA HIS A 235 -7.74 -32.49 -14.93
C HIS A 235 -6.45 -33.35 -14.87
N GLY A 236 -6.03 -33.74 -13.69
CA GLY A 236 -4.84 -34.57 -13.44
C GLY A 236 -3.50 -33.84 -13.50
N MET A 237 -3.50 -32.51 -13.69
CA MET A 237 -2.29 -31.71 -13.63
C MET A 237 -1.97 -31.29 -12.19
N ILE A 238 -0.71 -30.93 -11.94
CA ILE A 238 -0.31 -30.27 -10.71
C ILE A 238 -0.98 -28.88 -10.69
N VAL A 239 -1.75 -28.57 -9.66
CA VAL A 239 -2.55 -27.35 -9.53
C VAL A 239 -1.74 -26.07 -9.80
N THR A 240 -0.52 -25.99 -9.26
CA THR A 240 0.34 -24.82 -9.48
C THR A 240 0.75 -24.65 -10.94
N GLU A 241 1.00 -25.75 -11.68
CA GLU A 241 1.31 -25.69 -13.11
C GLU A 241 0.07 -25.36 -13.95
N TYR A 242 -1.10 -25.85 -13.52
CA TYR A 242 -2.38 -25.52 -14.14
C TYR A 242 -2.65 -24.01 -14.06
N CYS A 243 -2.51 -23.41 -12.89
CA CYS A 243 -2.77 -21.98 -12.68
C CYS A 243 -1.79 -21.04 -13.40
N LYS A 244 -0.61 -21.49 -13.82
CA LYS A 244 0.36 -20.68 -14.59
C LYS A 244 -0.05 -20.42 -16.04
N ARG A 245 -1.04 -21.14 -16.56
CA ARG A 245 -1.45 -21.06 -17.95
C ARG A 245 -2.50 -19.97 -18.14
N GLN A 246 -2.33 -19.15 -19.15
CA GLN A 246 -3.34 -18.19 -19.56
C GLN A 246 -4.64 -18.87 -19.96
N SER A 247 -4.56 -20.01 -20.69
CA SER A 247 -5.72 -20.79 -21.06
C SER A 247 -6.55 -21.27 -19.87
N THR A 248 -5.94 -21.53 -18.71
CA THR A 248 -6.67 -21.86 -17.48
C THR A 248 -7.52 -20.68 -17.01
N TRP A 249 -6.98 -19.47 -17.07
CA TRP A 249 -7.74 -18.28 -16.75
C TRP A 249 -8.90 -18.04 -17.73
N GLU A 250 -8.65 -18.18 -19.03
CA GLU A 250 -9.67 -18.06 -20.07
C GLU A 250 -10.77 -19.11 -19.90
N THR A 251 -10.40 -20.38 -19.62
CA THR A 251 -11.36 -21.44 -19.30
C THR A 251 -12.18 -21.10 -18.07
N TYR A 252 -11.57 -20.62 -16.99
CA TYR A 252 -12.29 -20.21 -15.78
C TYR A 252 -13.31 -19.10 -16.06
N CYS A 253 -12.95 -18.13 -16.88
CA CYS A 253 -13.87 -17.05 -17.27
C CYS A 253 -15.08 -17.56 -18.05
N THR A 254 -14.88 -18.52 -18.94
CA THR A 254 -15.94 -19.00 -19.87
C THR A 254 -16.81 -20.11 -19.29
N THR A 255 -16.24 -21.00 -18.45
CA THR A 255 -16.95 -22.20 -17.97
C THR A 255 -17.58 -22.03 -16.60
N VAL A 256 -17.15 -21.07 -15.80
CA VAL A 256 -17.70 -20.83 -14.46
C VAL A 256 -18.45 -19.50 -14.45
N PRO A 257 -19.79 -19.50 -14.62
CA PRO A 257 -20.57 -18.28 -14.61
C PRO A 257 -20.54 -17.63 -13.22
N TYR A 258 -20.46 -16.30 -13.19
CA TYR A 258 -20.51 -15.52 -11.96
C TYR A 258 -21.13 -14.16 -12.26
N GLU A 259 -22.11 -13.80 -11.46
CA GLU A 259 -22.76 -12.49 -11.47
C GLU A 259 -22.60 -11.86 -10.08
N PRO A 260 -22.05 -10.64 -9.98
CA PRO A 260 -21.93 -9.94 -8.72
C PRO A 260 -23.29 -9.62 -8.09
N SER A 261 -23.36 -9.60 -6.78
CA SER A 261 -24.57 -9.21 -6.05
C SER A 261 -24.96 -7.76 -6.32
N HIS A 262 -26.25 -7.47 -6.18
CA HIS A 262 -26.76 -6.09 -6.33
C HIS A 262 -26.08 -5.12 -5.37
N SER A 263 -25.88 -5.54 -4.11
CA SER A 263 -25.21 -4.72 -3.10
C SER A 263 -23.76 -4.37 -3.45
N PHE A 264 -23.04 -5.26 -4.16
CA PHE A 264 -21.69 -4.96 -4.65
C PHE A 264 -21.75 -4.00 -5.86
N ILE A 265 -22.69 -4.23 -6.78
CA ILE A 265 -22.85 -3.36 -7.96
C ILE A 265 -23.19 -1.92 -7.56
N GLU A 266 -24.04 -1.71 -6.54
CA GLU A 266 -24.38 -0.38 -6.01
C GLU A 266 -23.17 0.40 -5.44
N GLU A 267 -22.11 -0.30 -5.05
CA GLU A 267 -20.89 0.35 -4.56
C GLU A 267 -19.92 0.77 -5.66
N LEU A 268 -20.15 0.31 -6.89
CA LEU A 268 -19.32 0.67 -8.04
C LEU A 268 -19.59 2.13 -8.45
N VAL A 269 -18.60 2.73 -9.10
CA VAL A 269 -18.72 4.09 -9.62
C VAL A 269 -18.53 4.09 -11.13
N PRO A 270 -19.25 4.96 -11.87
CA PRO A 270 -19.02 5.17 -13.30
C PRO A 270 -17.58 5.67 -13.55
N GLU A 271 -16.93 5.15 -14.56
CA GLU A 271 -15.60 5.60 -14.97
C GLU A 271 -15.57 7.10 -15.33
N SER A 272 -16.68 7.65 -15.82
CA SER A 272 -16.84 9.07 -16.12
C SER A 272 -16.66 9.97 -14.90
N MET A 273 -17.00 9.49 -13.70
CA MET A 273 -16.86 10.24 -12.44
C MET A 273 -15.46 10.23 -11.85
N MET A 274 -14.54 9.45 -12.45
CA MET A 274 -13.19 9.27 -11.88
C MET A 274 -12.41 10.59 -11.76
N LYS A 275 -12.56 11.52 -12.70
CA LYS A 275 -11.89 12.83 -12.65
C LYS A 275 -12.36 13.70 -11.49
N GLU A 276 -13.66 13.66 -11.16
CA GLU A 276 -14.22 14.38 -10.01
C GLU A 276 -13.67 13.79 -8.71
N ILE A 277 -13.69 12.46 -8.60
CA ILE A 277 -13.14 11.72 -7.45
C ILE A 277 -11.66 12.04 -7.26
N GLU A 278 -10.87 12.11 -8.33
CA GLU A 278 -9.45 12.50 -8.28
C GLU A 278 -9.24 13.92 -7.76
N ASN A 279 -10.10 14.86 -8.17
CA ASN A 279 -10.02 16.25 -7.72
C ASN A 279 -10.36 16.38 -6.23
N ASP A 280 -11.35 15.65 -5.76
CA ASP A 280 -11.73 15.65 -4.35
C ASP A 280 -10.64 14.97 -3.48
N ALA A 281 -10.03 13.89 -3.97
CA ALA A 281 -8.89 13.26 -3.31
C ALA A 281 -7.72 14.22 -3.10
N LYS A 282 -7.43 15.10 -4.05
CA LYS A 282 -6.37 16.13 -3.90
C LYS A 282 -6.70 17.16 -2.81
N LYS A 283 -7.97 17.56 -2.67
CA LYS A 283 -8.39 18.48 -1.59
C LYS A 283 -8.24 17.83 -0.22
N ASP A 284 -8.74 16.60 -0.08
CA ASP A 284 -8.65 15.82 1.17
C ASP A 284 -7.19 15.61 1.59
N GLN A 285 -6.31 15.27 0.64
CA GLN A 285 -4.89 15.08 0.93
C GLN A 285 -4.22 16.35 1.44
N LYS A 286 -4.60 17.51 0.94
CA LYS A 286 -4.09 18.79 1.43
C LYS A 286 -4.48 19.00 2.90
N GLU A 287 -5.74 18.71 3.26
CA GLU A 287 -6.21 18.80 4.65
C GLU A 287 -5.45 17.84 5.58
N ILE A 288 -5.21 16.60 5.12
CA ILE A 288 -4.44 15.59 5.88
C ILE A 288 -2.98 16.05 6.09
N ASN A 289 -2.36 16.61 5.06
CA ASN A 289 -0.99 17.13 5.17
C ASN A 289 -0.90 18.34 6.12
N ASP A 290 -1.90 19.23 6.08
CA ASP A 290 -2.01 20.36 7.01
C ASP A 290 -2.16 19.85 8.47
N LEU A 291 -2.98 18.80 8.68
CA LEU A 291 -3.11 18.12 9.99
C LEU A 291 -1.79 17.51 10.47
N GLN A 292 -1.09 16.79 9.61
CA GLN A 292 0.19 16.18 9.95
C GLN A 292 1.23 17.25 10.30
N THR A 293 1.27 18.35 9.56
CA THR A 293 2.16 19.48 9.84
C THR A 293 1.86 20.08 11.21
N ALA A 294 0.59 20.26 11.56
CA ALA A 294 0.20 20.75 12.89
C ALA A 294 0.63 19.80 14.01
N ILE A 295 0.44 18.48 13.81
CA ILE A 295 0.88 17.47 14.77
C ILE A 295 2.41 17.52 14.94
N ASP A 296 3.15 17.58 13.85
CA ASP A 296 4.62 17.64 13.87
C ASP A 296 5.13 18.90 14.61
N MET A 297 4.47 20.04 14.42
CA MET A 297 4.79 21.28 15.12
C MET A 297 4.52 21.19 16.63
N ILE A 298 3.32 20.74 17.01
CA ILE A 298 2.92 20.63 18.42
C ILE A 298 3.82 19.62 19.15
N THR A 299 4.20 18.52 18.52
CA THR A 299 5.04 17.48 19.11
C THR A 299 6.51 17.87 19.30
N LYS A 300 7.00 18.95 18.69
CA LYS A 300 8.32 19.53 19.04
C LYS A 300 8.36 20.04 20.49
N GLY A 301 7.21 20.31 21.08
CA GLY A 301 7.04 20.72 22.48
C GLY A 301 7.25 22.19 22.71
N ALA A 302 6.64 22.71 23.79
CA ALA A 302 6.66 24.13 24.15
C ALA A 302 8.09 24.69 24.37
N ALA A 303 8.99 23.85 24.91
CA ALA A 303 10.39 24.27 25.16
C ALA A 303 11.14 24.63 23.88
N TYR A 304 10.93 23.86 22.81
CA TYR A 304 11.54 24.12 21.49
C TYR A 304 11.08 25.48 20.95
N TRP A 305 9.77 25.71 20.94
CA TRP A 305 9.18 26.94 20.41
C TRP A 305 9.50 28.18 21.24
N ASN A 306 9.57 28.05 22.57
CA ASN A 306 10.03 29.14 23.46
C ASN A 306 11.50 29.50 23.19
N ALA A 307 12.37 28.49 22.99
CA ALA A 307 13.77 28.76 22.64
C ALA A 307 13.90 29.46 21.27
N LEU A 308 13.05 29.13 20.31
CA LEU A 308 13.00 29.78 19.00
C LEU A 308 12.56 31.25 19.12
N LEU A 309 11.50 31.54 19.87
CA LEU A 309 11.05 32.93 20.16
C LEU A 309 12.13 33.78 20.84
N THR A 310 12.82 33.20 21.82
CA THR A 310 13.84 33.93 22.58
C THR A 310 15.08 34.23 21.73
N LYS A 311 15.55 33.27 20.95
CA LYS A 311 16.78 33.39 20.14
C LYS A 311 16.56 34.06 18.78
N GLY A 312 15.34 33.97 18.24
CA GLY A 312 14.99 34.40 16.89
C GLY A 312 14.12 35.67 16.83
N SER A 313 13.84 36.32 17.97
CA SER A 313 12.88 37.43 18.06
C SER A 313 13.15 38.60 17.11
N SER A 314 14.40 38.82 16.73
CA SER A 314 14.80 39.87 15.77
C SER A 314 14.65 39.47 14.30
N LEU A 315 14.44 38.17 14.03
CA LEU A 315 14.36 37.60 12.67
C LEU A 315 12.94 37.21 12.27
N ILE A 316 12.00 37.24 13.23
CA ILE A 316 10.65 36.73 13.07
C ILE A 316 9.64 37.87 13.09
N SER A 317 8.73 37.93 12.14
CA SER A 317 7.68 38.94 12.08
C SER A 317 6.70 38.85 13.27
N PHE A 318 5.99 39.92 13.58
CA PHE A 318 4.97 39.93 14.63
C PHE A 318 3.89 38.87 14.45
N GLN A 319 3.49 38.59 13.20
CA GLN A 319 2.51 37.55 12.86
C GLN A 319 3.04 36.14 13.16
N GLU A 320 4.30 35.87 12.81
CA GLU A 320 4.97 34.59 13.10
C GLU A 320 5.16 34.41 14.62
N GLN A 321 5.53 35.45 15.36
CA GLN A 321 5.62 35.38 16.81
C GLN A 321 4.27 35.05 17.48
N ALA A 322 3.19 35.65 17.01
CA ALA A 322 1.84 35.34 17.47
C ALA A 322 1.43 33.89 17.15
N ALA A 323 1.78 33.38 15.96
CA ALA A 323 1.52 32.00 15.56
C ALA A 323 2.32 31.01 16.44
N ILE A 324 3.61 31.25 16.66
CA ILE A 324 4.46 30.41 17.50
C ILE A 324 3.94 30.39 18.95
N THR A 325 3.49 31.53 19.49
CA THR A 325 2.89 31.60 20.83
C THR A 325 1.63 30.70 20.92
N GLN A 326 0.81 30.67 19.91
CA GLN A 326 -0.35 29.77 19.87
C GLN A 326 0.06 28.30 19.80
N ILE A 327 1.12 27.95 19.06
CA ILE A 327 1.66 26.59 19.03
C ILE A 327 2.21 26.17 20.38
N ILE A 328 2.89 27.07 21.09
CA ILE A 328 3.36 26.84 22.47
C ILE A 328 2.18 26.50 23.39
N ASN A 329 1.09 27.23 23.31
CA ASN A 329 -0.11 26.96 24.12
C ASN A 329 -0.71 25.60 23.78
N MET A 330 -0.80 25.23 22.49
CA MET A 330 -1.25 23.91 22.06
C MET A 330 -0.33 22.79 22.54
N ALA A 331 0.98 22.99 22.46
CA ALA A 331 1.99 22.04 22.94
C ALA A 331 1.97 21.84 24.45
N THR A 332 1.65 22.91 25.20
CA THR A 332 1.56 22.89 26.68
C THR A 332 0.29 22.17 27.15
N THR A 333 -0.83 22.38 26.44
CA THR A 333 -2.12 21.80 26.82
C THR A 333 -2.30 20.37 26.31
N GLY A 334 -1.45 19.92 25.38
CA GLY A 334 -1.59 18.62 24.70
C GLY A 334 -2.82 18.54 23.78
N ASN A 335 -3.54 19.65 23.59
CA ASN A 335 -4.71 19.71 22.73
C ASN A 335 -4.30 19.84 21.27
N ILE A 336 -4.30 18.69 20.59
CA ILE A 336 -4.30 18.69 19.11
C ILE A 336 -5.73 18.92 18.69
N PRO A 337 -6.04 20.06 18.01
CA PRO A 337 -7.41 20.30 17.56
C PRO A 337 -7.81 19.22 16.58
N SER A 338 -8.72 18.34 16.96
CA SER A 338 -9.34 17.37 16.08
C SER A 338 -10.81 17.68 15.93
N SER A 339 -11.30 17.83 14.71
CA SER A 339 -12.73 17.76 14.46
C SER A 339 -13.18 16.30 14.48
N ARG A 340 -14.48 16.04 14.74
CA ARG A 340 -15.08 14.69 14.61
C ARG A 340 -14.87 14.07 13.21
N SER A 341 -14.56 14.89 12.21
CA SER A 341 -14.27 14.48 10.83
C SER A 341 -12.76 14.32 10.54
N GLY A 342 -11.87 14.46 11.53
CA GLY A 342 -10.41 14.45 11.32
C GLY A 342 -9.86 15.72 10.66
N LYS A 343 -10.71 16.73 10.40
CA LYS A 343 -10.31 18.02 9.81
C LYS A 343 -9.76 18.97 10.85
N LEU A 344 -8.72 19.73 10.49
CA LEU A 344 -8.25 20.83 11.34
C LEU A 344 -9.24 22.01 11.26
N PRO A 345 -9.52 22.67 12.38
CA PRO A 345 -10.21 23.96 12.34
C PRO A 345 -9.43 24.95 11.46
N SER A 346 -10.12 25.74 10.65
CA SER A 346 -9.51 26.71 9.71
C SER A 346 -8.52 27.66 10.42
N LYS A 347 -8.83 28.02 11.67
CA LYS A 347 -7.97 28.84 12.53
C LYS A 347 -6.64 28.14 12.84
N THR A 348 -6.65 26.85 13.11
CA THR A 348 -5.41 26.06 13.38
C THR A 348 -4.56 25.94 12.13
N VAL A 349 -5.18 25.75 10.96
CA VAL A 349 -4.46 25.71 9.66
C VAL A 349 -3.77 27.05 9.39
N SER A 350 -4.43 28.18 9.68
CA SER A 350 -3.84 29.52 9.50
C SER A 350 -2.64 29.73 10.43
N ILE A 351 -2.72 29.27 11.67
CA ILE A 351 -1.64 29.35 12.65
C ILE A 351 -0.43 28.53 12.20
N VAL A 352 -0.67 27.29 11.78
CA VAL A 352 0.39 26.39 11.30
C VAL A 352 1.08 26.90 10.05
N LYS A 353 0.35 27.59 9.16
CA LYS A 353 0.94 28.22 7.96
C LYS A 353 1.72 29.49 8.24
N ALA A 354 1.43 30.16 9.33
CA ALA A 354 2.12 31.39 9.72
C ALA A 354 3.37 31.13 10.58
N ALA A 355 3.49 29.94 11.21
CA ALA A 355 4.64 29.51 12.00
C ALA A 355 5.65 28.71 11.19
#